data_052b763c85b621728f958a830df6d717
#
_entry.id   052b763c85b621728f958a830df6d717
#
_cell.length_a   1.000
_cell.length_b   1.000
_cell.length_c   1.000
_cell.angle_alpha   90.00
_cell.angle_beta   90.00
_cell.angle_gamma   90.00
#
_symmetry.space_group_name_H-M   'P 1'
#
loop_
_entity.id
_entity.type
_entity.pdbx_description
1 polymer ?
#
loop_
_entity_poly.entity_id
_entity_poly.type
_entity_poly.pdbx_seq_one_letter_code
_entity_poly.pdbx_strand_id
1 'polypeptide(L)'
;MRSRFSYFLLFFALSLAVAAPSQSSAGQSSPQNADVSESPEAGKKVPSGVILVKGAWSSASDSVTPVPEGGNVTGNVFTNEYFGITFALPADWTQKYQGPPPSEAGRYVLAQIRPADTYKGRSQGNILVAAQDMFFTPLPPANALELTAYERDNLQSDYKLERPPSETNIAGRPFAFFGYWSPAAELHWYILATEIRCHAVEFIMTSQDTKLLDNLVADMNRMKLPAEANPAGGEGGGAVPVCIKDYAKDENLIARVDPILTEHRFNAVPVRIIIDESGKVKFIHFLSAFPDQEKAITDALLQWKFKPYLKDGQPVEVETGIMFGRSLRPLMPSQGAKPR
;
A
#
# COMPACT_ATOMS: atom_id res chain seq x y z
N MET A 1 22.36 -30.43 4.31
CA MET A 1 22.58 -29.10 3.72
C MET A 1 21.27 -28.62 3.12
N ARG A 2 20.52 -27.77 3.83
CA ARG A 2 19.23 -27.22 3.37
C ARG A 2 19.52 -25.85 2.78
N SER A 3 19.47 -25.76 1.44
CA SER A 3 19.50 -24.48 0.71
C SER A 3 18.18 -23.77 0.96
N ARG A 4 18.22 -22.73 1.81
CA ARG A 4 17.11 -21.79 1.96
C ARG A 4 17.26 -20.75 0.85
N PHE A 5 16.41 -20.85 -0.16
CA PHE A 5 16.20 -19.72 -1.08
C PHE A 5 15.49 -18.63 -0.29
N SER A 6 16.28 -17.62 0.08
CA SER A 6 15.77 -16.37 0.61
C SER A 6 15.01 -15.65 -0.50
N TYR A 7 13.69 -15.58 -0.38
CA TYR A 7 12.95 -14.56 -1.07
C TYR A 7 13.39 -13.22 -0.47
N PHE A 8 14.06 -12.43 -1.25
CA PHE A 8 14.41 -11.06 -0.96
C PHE A 8 13.11 -10.28 -0.76
N LEU A 9 12.62 -10.20 0.48
CA LEU A 9 11.91 -9.03 0.92
C LEU A 9 12.91 -7.88 0.74
N LEU A 10 12.68 -7.05 -0.26
CA LEU A 10 13.37 -5.78 -0.42
C LEU A 10 12.97 -4.88 0.75
N PHE A 11 13.44 -5.23 1.94
CA PHE A 11 13.73 -4.23 2.92
C PHE A 11 14.86 -3.41 2.30
N PHE A 12 14.54 -2.23 1.85
CA PHE A 12 15.54 -1.23 1.54
C PHE A 12 16.36 -1.02 2.82
N ALA A 13 17.36 -1.87 3.03
CA ALA A 13 18.48 -1.52 3.85
C ALA A 13 19.14 -0.35 3.11
N LEU A 14 18.76 0.86 3.49
CA LEU A 14 19.42 2.07 3.07
C LEU A 14 20.84 2.00 3.67
N SER A 15 21.75 1.34 2.95
CA SER A 15 23.17 1.36 3.24
C SER A 15 23.61 2.82 3.14
N LEU A 16 23.80 3.45 4.30
CA LEU A 16 24.52 4.71 4.43
C LEU A 16 25.99 4.44 4.08
N ALA A 17 26.32 4.52 2.81
CA ALA A 17 27.70 4.69 2.37
C ALA A 17 28.13 6.11 2.76
N VAL A 18 28.95 6.23 3.78
CA VAL A 18 29.70 7.43 4.08
C VAL A 18 30.77 7.57 3.00
N ALA A 19 30.52 8.38 1.98
CA ALA A 19 31.52 8.81 1.02
C ALA A 19 31.98 10.22 1.38
N ALA A 20 33.28 10.38 1.53
CA ALA A 20 33.97 11.65 1.71
C ALA A 20 33.77 12.61 0.52
N PRO A 21 33.89 13.94 0.73
CA PRO A 21 33.52 14.92 -0.29
C PRO A 21 34.60 15.06 -1.35
N SER A 22 34.26 14.85 -2.59
CA SER A 22 34.96 15.45 -3.72
C SER A 22 34.06 16.50 -4.35
N GLN A 23 34.51 17.74 -4.32
CA GLN A 23 33.90 18.89 -4.97
C GLN A 23 33.94 18.69 -6.50
N SER A 24 32.81 18.82 -7.14
CA SER A 24 32.74 19.29 -8.52
C SER A 24 31.38 19.93 -8.76
N SER A 25 31.45 21.20 -9.12
CA SER A 25 30.35 22.05 -9.53
C SER A 25 29.78 21.57 -10.87
N ALA A 26 28.46 21.41 -10.96
CA ALA A 26 27.61 21.85 -12.07
C ALA A 26 26.17 21.30 -11.95
N GLY A 27 25.19 22.18 -12.06
CA GLY A 27 23.87 21.90 -12.61
C GLY A 27 22.87 21.30 -11.63
N GLN A 28 22.17 22.13 -10.87
CA GLN A 28 20.84 21.81 -10.34
C GLN A 28 19.88 21.58 -11.51
N SER A 29 19.63 20.31 -11.83
CA SER A 29 18.42 19.92 -12.54
C SER A 29 17.37 19.62 -11.49
N SER A 30 16.38 20.51 -11.37
CA SER A 30 15.11 20.23 -10.72
C SER A 30 14.57 18.89 -11.23
N PRO A 31 13.88 18.07 -10.39
CA PRO A 31 13.19 16.90 -10.89
C PRO A 31 12.20 17.39 -11.95
N GLN A 32 12.44 16.97 -13.19
CA GLN A 32 11.53 17.20 -14.29
C GLN A 32 10.17 16.64 -13.87
N ASN A 33 9.17 17.53 -13.88
CA ASN A 33 7.78 17.13 -13.97
C ASN A 33 7.69 16.03 -15.00
N ALA A 34 7.27 14.84 -14.58
CA ALA A 34 6.92 13.78 -15.51
C ALA A 34 5.94 14.40 -16.51
N ASP A 35 6.33 14.39 -17.77
CA ASP A 35 5.53 14.89 -18.88
C ASP A 35 4.11 14.32 -18.75
N VAL A 36 3.17 15.17 -18.37
CA VAL A 36 1.73 14.87 -18.39
C VAL A 36 1.34 14.88 -19.86
N SER A 37 1.67 13.82 -20.56
CA SER A 37 1.19 13.55 -21.89
C SER A 37 -0.32 13.45 -21.81
N GLU A 38 -1.03 14.38 -22.42
CA GLU A 38 -2.48 14.35 -22.62
C GLU A 38 -2.87 13.02 -23.23
N SER A 39 -3.44 12.15 -22.42
CA SER A 39 -4.05 10.89 -22.84
C SER A 39 -5.48 11.15 -23.35
N PRO A 40 -5.98 10.41 -24.34
CA PRO A 40 -7.28 10.70 -24.97
C PRO A 40 -8.52 10.46 -24.10
N GLU A 41 -8.39 10.25 -22.81
CA GLU A 41 -9.49 10.20 -21.82
C GLU A 41 -9.83 11.59 -21.23
N ALA A 42 -9.84 12.63 -22.05
CA ALA A 42 -10.31 13.96 -21.65
C ALA A 42 -11.80 13.90 -21.25
N GLY A 43 -12.07 13.68 -19.95
CA GLY A 43 -13.43 13.73 -19.42
C GLY A 43 -13.65 13.02 -18.08
N LYS A 44 -12.89 12.02 -17.69
CA LYS A 44 -13.04 11.39 -16.36
C LYS A 44 -12.30 12.24 -15.31
N LYS A 45 -13.03 12.86 -14.39
CA LYS A 45 -12.45 13.62 -13.29
C LYS A 45 -11.66 12.65 -12.38
N VAL A 46 -10.36 12.86 -12.30
CA VAL A 46 -9.50 12.09 -11.37
C VAL A 46 -9.93 12.36 -9.93
N PRO A 47 -10.18 11.34 -9.11
CA PRO A 47 -10.52 11.53 -7.70
C PRO A 47 -9.44 12.30 -6.92
N SER A 48 -9.83 12.98 -5.86
CA SER A 48 -8.89 13.68 -4.98
C SER A 48 -7.85 12.71 -4.40
N GLY A 49 -6.59 13.13 -4.36
CA GLY A 49 -5.48 12.32 -3.85
C GLY A 49 -4.99 11.22 -4.79
N VAL A 50 -5.54 11.13 -6.01
CA VAL A 50 -5.06 10.19 -7.03
C VAL A 50 -4.20 10.93 -8.05
N ILE A 51 -3.04 10.37 -8.36
CA ILE A 51 -2.17 10.81 -9.45
C ILE A 51 -2.09 9.75 -10.54
N LEU A 52 -1.87 10.17 -11.77
CA LEU A 52 -1.74 9.30 -12.93
C LEU A 52 -0.27 9.08 -13.23
N VAL A 53 0.19 7.83 -13.21
CA VAL A 53 1.59 7.47 -13.44
C VAL A 53 1.69 6.53 -14.63
N LYS A 54 2.45 6.94 -15.67
CA LYS A 54 2.75 6.08 -16.82
C LYS A 54 3.74 4.99 -16.41
N GLY A 55 3.45 3.76 -16.83
CA GLY A 55 4.34 2.61 -16.58
C GLY A 55 4.39 2.17 -15.12
N ALA A 56 3.39 2.48 -14.30
CA ALA A 56 3.31 2.00 -12.91
C ALA A 56 3.24 0.47 -12.83
N TRP A 57 2.77 -0.19 -13.89
CA TRP A 57 2.78 -1.65 -14.07
C TRP A 57 3.58 -1.99 -15.33
N SER A 58 4.59 -2.83 -15.23
CA SER A 58 5.44 -3.19 -16.37
C SER A 58 4.69 -3.96 -17.45
N SER A 59 3.66 -4.70 -17.06
CA SER A 59 2.79 -5.44 -17.98
C SER A 59 1.93 -4.53 -18.88
N ALA A 60 1.81 -3.25 -18.54
CA ALA A 60 1.07 -2.24 -19.28
C ALA A 60 1.83 -0.90 -19.26
N SER A 61 3.10 -0.94 -19.67
CA SER A 61 4.04 0.19 -19.58
C SER A 61 3.60 1.45 -20.34
N ASP A 62 2.76 1.30 -21.35
CA ASP A 62 2.25 2.42 -22.15
C ASP A 62 0.95 3.01 -21.58
N SER A 63 0.32 2.34 -20.62
CA SER A 63 -0.88 2.82 -19.97
C SER A 63 -0.56 3.73 -18.79
N VAL A 64 -1.53 4.55 -18.42
CA VAL A 64 -1.46 5.44 -17.27
C VAL A 64 -2.25 4.82 -16.12
N THR A 65 -1.59 4.62 -14.99
CA THR A 65 -2.16 3.97 -13.80
C THR A 65 -2.53 5.01 -12.76
N PRO A 66 -3.77 5.02 -12.25
CA PRO A 66 -4.13 5.81 -11.10
C PRO A 66 -3.52 5.19 -9.83
N VAL A 67 -2.71 5.96 -9.13
CA VAL A 67 -2.07 5.55 -7.87
C VAL A 67 -2.33 6.59 -6.78
N PRO A 68 -2.29 6.20 -5.50
CA PRO A 68 -2.42 7.18 -4.41
C PRO A 68 -1.28 8.19 -4.46
N GLU A 69 -1.59 9.45 -4.16
CA GLU A 69 -0.56 10.49 -4.02
C GLU A 69 0.38 10.20 -2.85
N GLY A 70 1.58 10.79 -2.88
CA GLY A 70 2.55 10.67 -1.78
C GLY A 70 2.25 11.55 -0.57
N GLY A 71 1.37 12.53 -0.72
CA GLY A 71 1.12 13.54 0.30
C GLY A 71 2.21 14.60 0.40
N ASN A 72 1.97 15.60 1.23
CA ASN A 72 2.83 16.79 1.38
C ASN A 72 3.03 17.17 2.84
N VAL A 73 4.20 17.73 3.17
CA VAL A 73 4.46 18.39 4.45
C VAL A 73 4.42 19.91 4.27
N THR A 74 3.47 20.55 4.95
CA THR A 74 3.32 22.01 4.95
C THR A 74 3.14 22.49 6.39
N GLY A 75 3.97 23.43 6.84
CA GLY A 75 3.86 24.00 8.19
C GLY A 75 3.91 22.94 9.30
N ASN A 76 4.85 22.00 9.25
CA ASN A 76 4.98 20.87 10.19
C ASN A 76 3.74 19.93 10.22
N VAL A 77 2.95 19.89 9.17
CA VAL A 77 1.82 18.96 9.05
C VAL A 77 1.99 18.15 7.77
N PHE A 78 2.02 16.84 7.91
CA PHE A 78 1.90 15.91 6.77
C PHE A 78 0.43 15.70 6.46
N THR A 79 0.06 15.83 5.19
CA THR A 79 -1.28 15.54 4.68
C THR A 79 -1.21 14.58 3.51
N ASN A 80 -2.17 13.66 3.44
CA ASN A 80 -2.38 12.79 2.29
C ASN A 80 -3.89 12.74 2.03
N GLU A 81 -4.33 13.26 0.89
CA GLU A 81 -5.76 13.35 0.56
C GLU A 81 -6.35 11.99 0.21
N TYR A 82 -5.57 11.12 -0.45
CA TYR A 82 -6.06 9.79 -0.84
C TYR A 82 -6.46 8.96 0.39
N PHE A 83 -5.61 8.94 1.40
CA PHE A 83 -5.89 8.20 2.65
C PHE A 83 -6.59 9.04 3.71
N GLY A 84 -6.85 10.33 3.46
CA GLY A 84 -7.49 11.23 4.41
C GLY A 84 -6.69 11.44 5.69
N ILE A 85 -5.35 11.41 5.60
CA ILE A 85 -4.44 11.50 6.74
C ILE A 85 -4.02 12.95 6.95
N THR A 86 -4.04 13.40 8.21
CA THR A 86 -3.38 14.64 8.66
C THR A 86 -2.57 14.30 9.90
N PHE A 87 -1.26 14.50 9.86
CA PHE A 87 -0.35 14.17 10.94
C PHE A 87 0.53 15.37 11.29
N ALA A 88 0.39 15.88 12.52
CA ALA A 88 1.23 16.95 13.03
C ALA A 88 2.62 16.40 13.39
N LEU A 89 3.65 16.95 12.75
CA LEU A 89 5.04 16.55 12.93
C LEU A 89 5.72 17.39 14.00
N PRO A 90 6.79 16.89 14.61
CA PRO A 90 7.65 17.73 15.45
C PRO A 90 8.18 18.95 14.68
N ALA A 91 8.55 20.00 15.40
CA ALA A 91 9.18 21.18 14.79
C ALA A 91 10.45 20.77 14.02
N ASP A 92 10.74 21.49 12.94
CA ASP A 92 11.93 21.30 12.10
C ASP A 92 12.03 19.95 11.36
N TRP A 93 10.92 19.19 11.26
CA TRP A 93 10.87 17.99 10.41
C TRP A 93 10.42 18.37 9.01
N THR A 94 11.09 17.77 8.02
CA THR A 94 10.86 18.04 6.59
C THR A 94 10.70 16.75 5.80
N GLN A 95 9.96 16.84 4.72
CA GLN A 95 9.83 15.74 3.77
C GLN A 95 11.10 15.65 2.91
N LYS A 96 11.72 14.47 2.90
CA LYS A 96 12.92 14.17 2.09
C LYS A 96 12.59 13.39 0.83
N TYR A 97 11.46 12.72 0.81
CA TYR A 97 10.96 11.97 -0.31
C TYR A 97 9.46 12.12 -0.42
N GLN A 98 8.99 12.31 -1.62
CA GLN A 98 7.58 12.34 -1.99
C GLN A 98 7.35 11.28 -3.07
N GLY A 99 6.51 10.31 -2.74
CA GLY A 99 6.17 9.23 -3.66
C GLY A 99 4.85 9.43 -4.36
N PRO A 100 4.25 8.35 -4.84
CA PRO A 100 4.77 7.00 -4.81
C PRO A 100 5.62 6.67 -6.06
N PRO A 101 6.59 5.76 -5.96
CA PRO A 101 7.17 5.14 -7.13
C PRO A 101 6.18 4.13 -7.73
N PRO A 102 6.31 3.78 -9.01
CA PRO A 102 5.61 2.65 -9.60
C PRO A 102 5.82 1.37 -8.80
N SER A 103 4.76 0.57 -8.60
CA SER A 103 4.83 -0.67 -7.83
C SER A 103 3.91 -1.74 -8.39
N GLU A 104 4.51 -2.85 -8.82
CA GLU A 104 3.78 -4.06 -9.24
C GLU A 104 3.38 -4.96 -8.06
N ALA A 105 3.99 -4.74 -6.90
CA ALA A 105 3.67 -5.46 -5.67
C ALA A 105 2.57 -4.77 -4.84
N GLY A 106 1.97 -3.70 -5.36
CA GLY A 106 0.98 -2.92 -4.63
C GLY A 106 1.53 -2.15 -3.43
N ARG A 107 2.86 -2.04 -3.28
CA ARG A 107 3.47 -1.28 -2.20
C ARG A 107 3.87 0.11 -2.68
N TYR A 108 3.43 1.12 -1.95
CA TYR A 108 3.68 2.52 -2.23
C TYR A 108 4.44 3.15 -1.06
N VAL A 109 5.63 3.71 -1.32
CA VAL A 109 6.31 4.58 -0.35
C VAL A 109 5.77 5.99 -0.56
N LEU A 110 4.92 6.46 0.35
CA LEU A 110 4.23 7.74 0.22
C LEU A 110 5.14 8.91 0.57
N ALA A 111 5.80 8.84 1.72
CA ALA A 111 6.68 9.91 2.18
C ALA A 111 7.80 9.38 3.07
N GLN A 112 8.95 10.04 3.01
CA GLN A 112 9.99 9.95 4.04
C GLN A 112 10.15 11.31 4.69
N ILE A 113 10.06 11.35 6.02
CA ILE A 113 10.05 12.57 6.82
C ILE A 113 11.16 12.46 7.87
N ARG A 114 12.00 13.47 7.95
CA ARG A 114 13.18 13.52 8.84
C ARG A 114 13.36 14.92 9.40
N PRO A 115 14.11 15.09 10.50
CA PRO A 115 14.58 16.39 10.93
C PRO A 115 15.31 17.14 9.81
N ALA A 116 15.21 18.45 9.76
CA ALA A 116 15.94 19.26 8.80
C ALA A 116 17.47 19.04 8.94
N ASP A 117 18.23 19.21 7.84
CA ASP A 117 19.67 18.95 7.81
C ASP A 117 20.50 19.81 8.77
N THR A 118 19.90 20.90 9.28
CA THR A 118 20.48 21.77 10.31
C THR A 118 20.44 21.17 11.70
N TYR A 119 19.67 20.10 11.93
CA TYR A 119 19.55 19.45 13.22
C TYR A 119 20.83 18.67 13.55
N LYS A 120 21.61 19.17 14.51
CA LYS A 120 22.88 18.56 14.97
C LYS A 120 22.71 17.60 16.15
N GLY A 121 21.50 17.20 16.51
CA GLY A 121 21.22 16.29 17.62
C GLY A 121 21.52 14.83 17.27
N ARG A 122 21.93 14.03 18.28
CA ARG A 122 22.22 12.60 18.12
C ARG A 122 20.98 11.73 17.83
N SER A 123 19.79 12.21 18.12
CA SER A 123 18.54 11.48 17.91
C SER A 123 17.91 11.85 16.56
N GLN A 124 18.61 11.49 15.50
CA GLN A 124 17.99 11.62 14.17
C GLN A 124 16.90 10.54 14.03
N GLY A 125 15.65 10.99 14.09
CA GLY A 125 14.50 10.15 13.79
C GLY A 125 14.21 10.10 12.29
N ASN A 126 13.48 9.09 11.88
CA ASN A 126 12.92 8.99 10.55
C ASN A 126 11.51 8.43 10.63
N ILE A 127 10.60 8.96 9.85
CA ILE A 127 9.27 8.42 9.63
C ILE A 127 9.15 8.09 8.14
N LEU A 128 8.92 6.83 7.82
CA LEU A 128 8.52 6.40 6.51
C LEU A 128 7.03 6.10 6.55
N VAL A 129 6.25 6.76 5.70
CA VAL A 129 4.83 6.45 5.50
C VAL A 129 4.72 5.62 4.24
N ALA A 130 4.15 4.43 4.35
CA ALA A 130 3.96 3.51 3.24
C ALA A 130 2.53 2.99 3.22
N ALA A 131 2.10 2.46 2.08
CA ALA A 131 0.82 1.79 1.94
C ALA A 131 1.02 0.50 1.14
N GLN A 132 0.45 -0.60 1.62
CA GLN A 132 0.40 -1.88 0.92
C GLN A 132 -1.02 -2.14 0.47
N ASP A 133 -1.23 -2.21 -0.84
CA ASP A 133 -2.50 -2.67 -1.39
C ASP A 133 -2.71 -4.13 -1.00
N MET A 134 -3.81 -4.41 -0.28
CA MET A 134 -4.05 -5.75 0.26
C MET A 134 -4.59 -6.72 -0.80
N PHE A 135 -5.08 -6.23 -1.94
CA PHE A 135 -5.62 -7.09 -2.99
C PHE A 135 -4.55 -7.59 -3.95
N PHE A 136 -3.55 -6.76 -4.28
CA PHE A 136 -2.56 -7.06 -5.32
C PHE A 136 -1.17 -7.37 -4.77
N THR A 137 -1.05 -7.47 -3.46
CA THR A 137 0.19 -7.94 -2.85
C THR A 137 0.41 -9.43 -3.10
N PRO A 138 1.65 -9.86 -3.41
CA PRO A 138 1.99 -11.28 -3.46
C PRO A 138 2.09 -11.91 -2.07
N LEU A 139 2.02 -11.10 -1.01
CA LEU A 139 2.12 -11.57 0.37
C LEU A 139 0.80 -12.22 0.83
N PRO A 140 0.88 -13.25 1.72
CA PRO A 140 -0.32 -13.95 2.21
C PRO A 140 -1.29 -13.08 3.03
N PRO A 141 -0.85 -12.08 3.83
CA PRO A 141 -1.74 -11.30 4.68
C PRO A 141 -2.92 -10.66 3.93
N ALA A 142 -4.09 -10.63 4.60
CA ALA A 142 -5.32 -10.07 4.07
C ALA A 142 -5.69 -8.70 4.67
N ASN A 143 -5.04 -8.30 5.76
CA ASN A 143 -5.29 -7.05 6.49
C ASN A 143 -4.02 -6.52 7.16
N ALA A 144 -4.09 -5.32 7.76
CA ALA A 144 -2.94 -4.67 8.38
C ALA A 144 -2.39 -5.45 9.59
N LEU A 145 -3.24 -6.08 10.38
CA LEU A 145 -2.80 -6.89 11.54
C LEU A 145 -2.01 -8.11 11.10
N GLU A 146 -2.51 -8.84 10.11
CA GLU A 146 -1.83 -10.00 9.53
C GLU A 146 -0.52 -9.61 8.85
N LEU A 147 -0.48 -8.46 8.14
CA LEU A 147 0.74 -7.95 7.53
C LEU A 147 1.80 -7.66 8.59
N THR A 148 1.44 -6.96 9.65
CA THR A 148 2.35 -6.65 10.76
C THR A 148 2.87 -7.92 11.45
N ALA A 149 2.00 -8.92 11.65
CA ALA A 149 2.41 -10.22 12.19
C ALA A 149 3.36 -10.96 11.24
N TYR A 150 3.06 -10.94 9.93
CA TYR A 150 3.91 -11.54 8.91
C TYR A 150 5.30 -10.90 8.87
N GLU A 151 5.37 -9.57 8.92
CA GLU A 151 6.65 -8.84 8.95
C GLU A 151 7.48 -9.20 10.18
N ARG A 152 6.85 -9.23 11.37
CA ARG A 152 7.52 -9.68 12.59
C ARG A 152 8.06 -11.10 12.47
N ASP A 153 7.27 -12.03 11.95
CA ASP A 153 7.66 -13.44 11.85
C ASP A 153 8.78 -13.67 10.82
N ASN A 154 8.97 -12.73 9.91
CA ASN A 154 10.03 -12.74 8.91
C ASN A 154 11.21 -11.82 9.24
N LEU A 155 11.29 -11.30 10.46
CA LEU A 155 12.47 -10.56 10.92
C LEU A 155 13.74 -11.42 10.78
N GLN A 156 14.86 -10.80 10.45
CA GLN A 156 16.15 -11.46 10.40
C GLN A 156 16.53 -11.94 11.79
N SER A 157 17.29 -13.04 11.87
CA SER A 157 17.62 -13.72 13.13
C SER A 157 18.47 -12.90 14.10
N ASP A 158 19.18 -11.88 13.60
CA ASP A 158 19.99 -10.95 14.40
C ASP A 158 19.19 -9.77 14.94
N TYR A 159 17.96 -9.55 14.43
CA TYR A 159 17.08 -8.51 14.95
C TYR A 159 16.46 -8.93 16.27
N LYS A 160 16.36 -7.99 17.20
CA LYS A 160 15.84 -8.26 18.55
C LYS A 160 14.47 -7.60 18.73
N LEU A 161 13.46 -8.43 18.94
CA LEU A 161 12.12 -7.94 19.27
C LEU A 161 12.16 -7.23 20.64
N GLU A 162 11.78 -5.95 20.69
CA GLU A 162 11.77 -5.11 21.89
C GLU A 162 10.35 -4.77 22.33
N ARG A 163 9.47 -4.51 21.39
CA ARG A 163 8.04 -4.31 21.60
C ARG A 163 7.29 -5.48 20.99
N PRO A 164 6.71 -6.38 21.80
CA PRO A 164 5.93 -7.49 21.24
C PRO A 164 4.73 -6.98 20.46
N PRO A 165 4.22 -7.75 19.50
CA PRO A 165 3.03 -7.40 18.77
C PRO A 165 1.86 -7.10 19.70
N SER A 166 1.21 -5.99 19.44
CA SER A 166 0.03 -5.53 20.17
C SER A 166 -0.91 -4.78 19.24
N GLU A 167 -2.15 -4.67 19.64
CA GLU A 167 -3.09 -3.75 19.04
C GLU A 167 -3.25 -2.55 19.98
N THR A 168 -3.19 -1.34 19.41
CA THR A 168 -3.34 -0.10 20.16
C THR A 168 -4.33 0.81 19.44
N ASN A 169 -5.10 1.59 20.19
CA ASN A 169 -6.01 2.58 19.60
C ASN A 169 -5.26 3.91 19.44
N ILE A 170 -5.15 4.41 18.21
CA ILE A 170 -4.52 5.69 17.88
C ILE A 170 -5.51 6.52 17.08
N ALA A 171 -5.79 7.74 17.55
CA ALA A 171 -6.73 8.66 16.89
C ALA A 171 -8.12 8.01 16.63
N GLY A 172 -8.56 7.12 17.51
CA GLY A 172 -9.85 6.42 17.40
C GLY A 172 -9.86 5.21 16.47
N ARG A 173 -8.71 4.76 15.94
CA ARG A 173 -8.59 3.57 15.07
C ARG A 173 -7.68 2.51 15.68
N PRO A 174 -7.94 1.21 15.43
CA PRO A 174 -7.01 0.16 15.79
C PRO A 174 -5.75 0.22 14.91
N PHE A 175 -4.59 0.13 15.54
CA PHE A 175 -3.30 -0.03 14.92
C PHE A 175 -2.64 -1.30 15.42
N ALA A 176 -2.16 -2.11 14.51
CA ALA A 176 -1.20 -3.16 14.84
C ALA A 176 0.16 -2.49 15.08
N PHE A 177 0.88 -2.92 16.11
CA PHE A 177 2.15 -2.35 16.52
C PHE A 177 3.14 -3.41 16.96
N PHE A 178 4.38 -3.31 16.54
CA PHE A 178 5.52 -3.99 17.16
C PHE A 178 6.79 -3.15 16.99
N GLY A 179 7.84 -3.48 17.77
CA GLY A 179 9.11 -2.79 17.64
C GLY A 179 10.29 -3.73 17.85
N TYR A 180 11.38 -3.43 17.17
CA TYR A 180 12.62 -4.23 17.23
C TYR A 180 13.86 -3.36 17.14
N TRP A 181 14.98 -3.91 17.60
CA TRP A 181 16.33 -3.37 17.45
C TRP A 181 17.04 -4.05 16.30
N SER A 182 17.66 -3.26 15.42
CA SER A 182 18.55 -3.72 14.36
C SER A 182 20.01 -3.47 14.76
N PRO A 183 20.78 -4.50 15.12
CA PRO A 183 22.19 -4.32 15.52
C PRO A 183 23.06 -3.74 14.41
N ALA A 184 22.83 -4.16 13.17
CA ALA A 184 23.62 -3.72 12.03
C ALA A 184 23.42 -2.22 11.70
N ALA A 185 22.21 -1.69 11.93
CA ALA A 185 21.88 -0.29 11.71
C ALA A 185 22.04 0.56 12.99
N GLU A 186 22.18 -0.08 14.15
CA GLU A 186 22.15 0.56 15.48
C GLU A 186 20.89 1.45 15.66
N LEU A 187 19.73 0.93 15.22
CA LEU A 187 18.45 1.65 15.25
C LEU A 187 17.35 0.79 15.89
N HIS A 188 16.52 1.45 16.66
CA HIS A 188 15.20 0.95 17.03
C HIS A 188 14.20 1.23 15.92
N TRP A 189 13.33 0.28 15.67
CA TRP A 189 12.28 0.32 14.65
C TRP A 189 10.92 0.12 15.31
N TYR A 190 9.99 1.03 15.06
CA TYR A 190 8.59 0.91 15.45
C TYR A 190 7.75 0.84 14.18
N ILE A 191 6.98 -0.21 14.05
CA ILE A 191 6.10 -0.46 12.92
C ILE A 191 4.66 -0.35 13.41
N LEU A 192 3.92 0.58 12.89
CA LEU A 192 2.51 0.80 13.20
C LEU A 192 1.72 0.74 11.90
N ALA A 193 0.68 -0.09 11.85
CA ALA A 193 -0.13 -0.26 10.66
C ALA A 193 -1.62 -0.23 10.98
N THR A 194 -2.39 0.42 10.11
CA THR A 194 -3.86 0.42 10.16
C THR A 194 -4.42 0.25 8.76
N GLU A 195 -5.66 -0.20 8.65
CA GLU A 195 -6.31 -0.39 7.36
C GLU A 195 -7.10 0.86 6.95
N ILE A 196 -6.78 1.42 5.78
CA ILE A 196 -7.51 2.53 5.17
C ILE A 196 -7.69 2.24 3.68
N ARG A 197 -8.92 2.28 3.18
CA ARG A 197 -9.24 2.05 1.76
C ARG A 197 -8.63 0.76 1.20
N CYS A 198 -8.76 -0.33 1.95
CA CYS A 198 -8.21 -1.65 1.58
C CYS A 198 -6.68 -1.66 1.35
N HIS A 199 -5.99 -0.75 2.02
CA HIS A 199 -4.53 -0.74 2.12
C HIS A 199 -4.13 -0.85 3.59
N ALA A 200 -3.08 -1.59 3.87
CA ALA A 200 -2.36 -1.45 5.12
C ALA A 200 -1.48 -0.20 5.03
N VAL A 201 -1.85 0.85 5.75
CA VAL A 201 -1.07 2.09 5.84
C VAL A 201 -0.14 1.97 7.03
N GLU A 202 1.15 2.08 6.77
CA GLU A 202 2.22 1.84 7.72
C GLU A 202 2.96 3.15 8.04
N PHE A 203 3.22 3.34 9.33
CA PHE A 203 4.12 4.35 9.85
C PHE A 203 5.34 3.62 10.42
N ILE A 204 6.43 3.63 9.67
CA ILE A 204 7.68 2.98 10.03
C ILE A 204 8.59 4.05 10.60
N MET A 205 8.82 4.00 11.91
CA MET A 205 9.61 4.99 12.63
C MET A 205 10.93 4.39 13.08
N THR A 206 12.03 5.12 12.88
CA THR A 206 13.36 4.66 13.29
C THR A 206 14.13 5.74 14.04
N SER A 207 14.87 5.36 15.08
CA SER A 207 15.77 6.25 15.82
C SER A 207 16.74 5.42 16.68
N GLN A 208 17.84 6.04 17.10
CA GLN A 208 18.68 5.54 18.20
C GLN A 208 18.10 5.85 19.58
N ASP A 209 17.10 6.71 19.65
CA ASP A 209 16.45 7.15 20.89
C ASP A 209 15.00 6.65 20.95
N THR A 210 14.74 5.67 21.81
CA THR A 210 13.38 5.13 22.02
C THR A 210 12.42 6.16 22.59
N LYS A 211 12.90 7.17 23.37
CA LYS A 211 12.02 8.23 23.87
C LYS A 211 11.48 9.10 22.76
N LEU A 212 12.30 9.35 21.72
CA LEU A 212 11.81 10.05 20.53
C LEU A 212 10.72 9.21 19.84
N LEU A 213 10.92 7.91 19.68
CA LEU A 213 9.93 7.01 19.07
C LEU A 213 8.64 6.97 19.89
N ASP A 214 8.75 6.84 21.21
CA ASP A 214 7.59 6.83 22.10
C ASP A 214 6.79 8.17 22.01
N ASN A 215 7.49 9.30 21.89
CA ASN A 215 6.87 10.61 21.68
C ASN A 215 6.18 10.71 20.32
N LEU A 216 6.80 10.21 19.25
CA LEU A 216 6.20 10.19 17.92
C LEU A 216 4.93 9.36 17.90
N VAL A 217 4.92 8.20 18.56
CA VAL A 217 3.71 7.37 18.70
C VAL A 217 2.63 8.09 19.50
N ALA A 218 3.01 8.79 20.59
CA ALA A 218 2.07 9.59 21.37
C ALA A 218 1.46 10.73 20.53
N ASP A 219 2.26 11.37 19.68
CA ASP A 219 1.83 12.43 18.78
C ASP A 219 0.84 11.94 17.71
N MET A 220 0.93 10.66 17.31
CA MET A 220 -0.05 10.05 16.41
C MET A 220 -1.49 10.09 16.94
N ASN A 221 -1.70 10.16 18.24
CA ASN A 221 -3.05 10.32 18.80
C ASN A 221 -3.74 11.64 18.39
N ARG A 222 -2.97 12.62 17.90
CA ARG A 222 -3.50 13.87 17.36
C ARG A 222 -3.70 13.85 15.84
N MET A 223 -3.46 12.71 15.20
CA MET A 223 -3.74 12.54 13.77
C MET A 223 -5.24 12.70 13.50
N LYS A 224 -5.54 13.18 12.31
CA LYS A 224 -6.87 13.04 11.73
C LYS A 224 -6.81 11.89 10.74
N LEU A 225 -7.70 10.95 10.91
CA LEU A 225 -7.89 9.80 10.05
C LEU A 225 -9.35 9.77 9.57
N PRO A 226 -9.65 9.19 8.40
CA PRO A 226 -11.03 9.01 7.99
C PRO A 226 -11.75 8.15 9.03
N ALA A 227 -13.04 8.38 9.23
CA ALA A 227 -13.84 7.51 10.07
C ALA A 227 -13.73 6.06 9.58
N GLU A 228 -13.72 5.10 10.52
CA GLU A 228 -13.91 3.70 10.13
C GLU A 228 -15.23 3.55 9.38
N ALA A 229 -15.21 2.67 8.38
CA ALA A 229 -16.41 2.28 7.70
C ALA A 229 -17.43 1.73 8.71
N ASN A 230 -18.40 2.55 9.10
CA ASN A 230 -19.50 2.06 9.93
C ASN A 230 -20.49 1.32 8.99
N PRO A 231 -20.62 -0.01 9.11
CA PRO A 231 -21.55 -0.77 8.27
C PRO A 231 -23.04 -0.45 8.54
N ALA A 232 -23.34 0.23 9.67
CA ALA A 232 -24.68 0.70 9.98
C ALA A 232 -24.83 2.13 9.44
N GLY A 233 -25.38 2.26 8.22
CA GLY A 233 -25.59 3.53 7.53
C GLY A 233 -26.14 4.65 8.39
N GLY A 234 -25.27 5.62 8.71
CA GLY A 234 -25.69 6.94 9.17
C GLY A 234 -26.08 7.81 7.97
N GLU A 235 -27.11 8.60 8.11
CA GLU A 235 -27.69 9.46 7.08
C GLU A 235 -26.62 10.30 6.35
N GLY A 236 -26.44 10.09 5.04
CA GLY A 236 -25.74 10.99 4.13
C GLY A 236 -24.48 10.48 3.43
N GLY A 237 -23.94 9.31 3.73
CA GLY A 237 -22.83 8.71 2.99
C GLY A 237 -23.14 7.23 2.74
N GLY A 238 -22.97 6.76 1.51
CA GLY A 238 -23.10 5.33 1.20
C GLY A 238 -22.20 4.52 2.14
N ALA A 239 -22.66 3.36 2.56
CA ALA A 239 -21.91 2.44 3.41
C ALA A 239 -20.53 2.17 2.74
N VAL A 240 -19.45 2.27 3.51
CA VAL A 240 -18.12 1.97 2.98
C VAL A 240 -18.01 0.46 2.82
N PRO A 241 -17.63 -0.04 1.63
CA PRO A 241 -17.51 -1.46 1.37
C PRO A 241 -16.54 -2.14 2.34
N VAL A 242 -16.82 -3.39 2.70
CA VAL A 242 -15.88 -4.21 3.47
C VAL A 242 -14.79 -4.72 2.54
N CYS A 243 -13.53 -4.54 2.95
CA CYS A 243 -12.39 -5.04 2.21
C CYS A 243 -12.22 -6.55 2.43
N ILE A 244 -12.36 -7.34 1.38
CA ILE A 244 -12.14 -8.80 1.45
C ILE A 244 -11.22 -9.24 0.30
N LYS A 245 -9.97 -9.57 0.68
CA LYS A 245 -9.02 -10.17 -0.26
C LYS A 245 -9.58 -11.49 -0.79
N ASP A 246 -9.46 -11.69 -2.09
CA ASP A 246 -9.88 -12.94 -2.73
C ASP A 246 -11.39 -13.26 -2.66
N TYR A 247 -12.27 -12.28 -2.44
CA TYR A 247 -13.72 -12.55 -2.47
C TYR A 247 -14.20 -13.06 -3.84
N ALA A 248 -13.52 -12.68 -4.91
CA ALA A 248 -13.83 -13.09 -6.28
C ALA A 248 -13.40 -14.53 -6.61
N LYS A 249 -13.15 -15.39 -5.61
CA LYS A 249 -12.89 -16.83 -5.81
C LYS A 249 -14.16 -17.56 -6.23
N ASP A 250 -13.97 -18.72 -6.90
CA ASP A 250 -15.05 -19.55 -7.44
C ASP A 250 -16.11 -19.94 -6.39
N GLU A 251 -15.71 -20.11 -5.13
CA GLU A 251 -16.62 -20.44 -4.03
C GLU A 251 -17.70 -19.39 -3.75
N ASN A 252 -17.42 -18.11 -4.07
CA ASN A 252 -18.33 -16.99 -3.91
C ASN A 252 -19.06 -16.61 -5.21
N LEU A 253 -18.69 -17.21 -6.34
CA LEU A 253 -19.31 -16.96 -7.64
C LEU A 253 -20.55 -17.81 -7.84
N ILE A 254 -21.66 -17.16 -8.28
CA ILE A 254 -22.89 -17.82 -8.74
C ILE A 254 -22.89 -17.93 -10.26
N ALA A 255 -22.42 -16.87 -10.94
CA ALA A 255 -22.31 -16.82 -12.38
C ALA A 255 -21.03 -16.06 -12.77
N ARG A 256 -20.36 -16.56 -13.81
CA ARG A 256 -19.14 -15.99 -14.37
C ARG A 256 -19.18 -16.00 -15.88
N VAL A 257 -18.74 -14.91 -16.49
CA VAL A 257 -18.48 -14.79 -17.92
C VAL A 257 -17.02 -14.38 -18.09
N ASP A 258 -16.24 -15.15 -18.82
CA ASP A 258 -14.83 -14.81 -19.04
C ASP A 258 -14.70 -13.74 -20.12
N PRO A 259 -13.86 -12.71 -19.92
CA PRO A 259 -13.63 -11.68 -20.92
C PRO A 259 -12.88 -12.27 -22.13
N ILE A 260 -13.24 -11.84 -23.32
CA ILE A 260 -12.52 -12.22 -24.57
C ILE A 260 -11.43 -11.17 -24.79
N LEU A 261 -10.20 -11.50 -24.36
CA LEU A 261 -9.02 -10.67 -24.55
C LEU A 261 -8.32 -11.07 -25.85
N THR A 262 -8.08 -10.11 -26.74
CA THR A 262 -7.51 -10.31 -28.06
C THR A 262 -6.05 -9.93 -28.14
N GLU A 263 -5.73 -8.63 -28.28
CA GLU A 263 -4.39 -8.15 -28.56
C GLU A 263 -3.45 -8.21 -27.34
N HIS A 264 -3.90 -7.76 -26.19
CA HIS A 264 -3.10 -7.65 -24.96
C HIS A 264 -3.37 -8.77 -23.93
N ARG A 265 -3.86 -9.93 -24.39
CA ARG A 265 -4.33 -11.05 -23.55
C ARG A 265 -3.30 -11.60 -22.54
N PHE A 266 -2.03 -11.33 -22.74
CA PHE A 266 -0.95 -11.81 -21.84
C PHE A 266 -0.57 -10.80 -20.77
N ASN A 267 -1.07 -9.55 -20.86
CA ASN A 267 -0.77 -8.54 -19.88
C ASN A 267 -1.67 -8.73 -18.64
N ALA A 268 -1.08 -8.64 -17.48
CA ALA A 268 -1.83 -8.66 -16.23
C ALA A 268 -2.65 -7.37 -16.08
N VAL A 269 -3.94 -7.51 -15.75
CA VAL A 269 -4.86 -6.38 -15.56
C VAL A 269 -5.40 -6.44 -14.14
N PRO A 270 -4.85 -5.64 -13.21
CA PRO A 270 -5.39 -5.51 -11.86
C PRO A 270 -6.65 -4.65 -11.87
N VAL A 271 -7.73 -5.19 -11.34
CA VAL A 271 -9.04 -4.53 -11.30
C VAL A 271 -9.60 -4.60 -9.88
N ARG A 272 -9.98 -3.46 -9.31
CA ARG A 272 -10.80 -3.40 -8.10
C ARG A 272 -12.26 -3.38 -8.49
N ILE A 273 -13.07 -4.12 -7.78
CA ILE A 273 -14.54 -4.09 -7.94
C ILE A 273 -15.21 -3.87 -6.60
N ILE A 274 -16.36 -3.20 -6.65
CA ILE A 274 -17.30 -3.17 -5.53
C ILE A 274 -18.51 -4.02 -5.94
N ILE A 275 -18.83 -4.97 -5.09
CA ILE A 275 -19.98 -5.87 -5.20
C ILE A 275 -21.04 -5.34 -4.25
N ASP A 276 -22.25 -5.14 -4.76
CA ASP A 276 -23.39 -4.65 -3.98
C ASP A 276 -23.98 -5.74 -3.05
N GLU A 277 -24.86 -5.33 -2.18
CA GLU A 277 -25.56 -6.18 -1.22
C GLU A 277 -26.38 -7.31 -1.87
N SER A 278 -26.70 -7.17 -3.17
CA SER A 278 -27.38 -8.21 -3.96
C SER A 278 -26.41 -9.17 -4.63
N GLY A 279 -25.10 -8.94 -4.55
CA GLY A 279 -24.04 -9.71 -5.18
C GLY A 279 -23.78 -9.35 -6.65
N LYS A 280 -24.19 -8.16 -7.12
CA LYS A 280 -23.85 -7.63 -8.46
C LYS A 280 -22.65 -6.72 -8.39
N VAL A 281 -21.87 -6.67 -9.46
CA VAL A 281 -20.79 -5.70 -9.61
C VAL A 281 -21.39 -4.31 -9.79
N LYS A 282 -21.05 -3.40 -8.86
CA LYS A 282 -21.57 -2.02 -8.79
C LYS A 282 -20.55 -1.02 -9.37
N PHE A 283 -19.27 -1.19 -9.05
CA PHE A 283 -18.18 -0.35 -9.55
C PHE A 283 -17.02 -1.22 -10.01
N ILE A 284 -16.35 -0.75 -11.07
CA ILE A 284 -15.16 -1.37 -11.65
C ILE A 284 -14.11 -0.28 -11.76
N HIS A 285 -12.92 -0.53 -11.18
CA HIS A 285 -11.79 0.39 -11.19
C HIS A 285 -10.54 -0.35 -11.68
N PHE A 286 -10.06 0.02 -12.85
CA PHE A 286 -8.83 -0.53 -13.41
C PHE A 286 -7.63 0.20 -12.84
N LEU A 287 -6.64 -0.53 -12.33
CA LEU A 287 -5.36 0.05 -11.93
C LEU A 287 -4.47 0.22 -13.16
N SER A 288 -4.55 -0.70 -14.10
CA SER A 288 -3.83 -0.62 -15.37
C SER A 288 -4.50 -1.53 -16.39
N ALA A 289 -4.87 -0.98 -17.54
CA ALA A 289 -5.45 -1.74 -18.66
C ALA A 289 -5.26 -0.99 -19.97
N PHE A 290 -5.18 -1.73 -21.08
CA PHE A 290 -5.37 -1.14 -22.40
C PHE A 290 -6.86 -0.98 -22.69
N PRO A 291 -7.28 -0.05 -23.57
CA PRO A 291 -8.70 0.22 -23.84
C PRO A 291 -9.50 -1.00 -24.30
N ASP A 292 -8.90 -1.90 -25.07
CA ASP A 292 -9.53 -3.16 -25.51
C ASP A 292 -9.77 -4.11 -24.34
N GLN A 293 -8.82 -4.20 -23.40
CA GLN A 293 -8.96 -4.98 -22.18
C GLN A 293 -10.01 -4.39 -21.25
N GLU A 294 -9.99 -3.07 -21.04
CA GLU A 294 -10.95 -2.36 -20.19
C GLU A 294 -12.37 -2.65 -20.64
N LYS A 295 -12.64 -2.52 -21.96
CA LYS A 295 -13.95 -2.80 -22.51
C LYS A 295 -14.37 -4.27 -22.31
N ALA A 296 -13.52 -5.21 -22.71
CA ALA A 296 -13.84 -6.63 -22.64
C ALA A 296 -14.07 -7.12 -21.21
N ILE A 297 -13.24 -6.64 -20.25
CA ILE A 297 -13.35 -7.02 -18.84
C ILE A 297 -14.59 -6.37 -18.22
N THR A 298 -14.90 -5.10 -18.53
CA THR A 298 -16.12 -4.44 -18.06
C THR A 298 -17.36 -5.20 -18.51
N ASP A 299 -17.46 -5.51 -19.82
CA ASP A 299 -18.60 -6.23 -20.40
C ASP A 299 -18.80 -7.61 -19.74
N ALA A 300 -17.71 -8.27 -19.36
CA ALA A 300 -17.75 -9.54 -18.65
C ALA A 300 -18.18 -9.37 -17.19
N LEU A 301 -17.52 -8.47 -16.44
CA LEU A 301 -17.77 -8.26 -15.00
C LEU A 301 -19.19 -7.82 -14.69
N LEU A 302 -19.84 -7.03 -15.55
CA LEU A 302 -21.24 -6.63 -15.38
C LEU A 302 -22.22 -7.81 -15.45
N GLN A 303 -21.78 -8.97 -15.97
CA GLN A 303 -22.55 -10.20 -16.03
C GLN A 303 -22.23 -11.17 -14.89
N TRP A 304 -21.19 -10.87 -14.09
CA TRP A 304 -20.85 -11.71 -12.93
C TRP A 304 -21.88 -11.55 -11.83
N LYS A 305 -22.08 -12.65 -11.11
CA LYS A 305 -22.98 -12.69 -9.96
C LYS A 305 -22.28 -13.39 -8.83
N PHE A 306 -22.25 -12.74 -7.68
CA PHE A 306 -21.66 -13.24 -6.44
C PHE A 306 -22.74 -13.64 -5.43
N LYS A 307 -22.37 -14.47 -4.48
CA LYS A 307 -23.15 -14.65 -3.26
C LYS A 307 -23.12 -13.31 -2.48
N PRO A 308 -24.24 -12.83 -1.92
CA PRO A 308 -24.21 -11.69 -1.02
C PRO A 308 -23.31 -11.98 0.20
N TYR A 309 -22.45 -11.03 0.56
CA TYR A 309 -21.67 -11.12 1.79
C TYR A 309 -22.49 -10.62 2.97
N LEU A 310 -22.54 -11.44 4.03
CA LEU A 310 -23.27 -11.09 5.24
C LEU A 310 -22.28 -10.74 6.36
N LYS A 311 -22.37 -9.51 6.87
CA LYS A 311 -21.70 -9.10 8.10
C LYS A 311 -22.76 -8.93 9.19
N ASP A 312 -22.62 -9.66 10.28
CA ASP A 312 -23.60 -9.69 11.39
C ASP A 312 -25.03 -10.00 10.92
N GLY A 313 -25.15 -10.87 9.90
CA GLY A 313 -26.43 -11.28 9.32
C GLY A 313 -27.06 -10.28 8.36
N GLN A 314 -26.43 -9.13 8.09
CA GLN A 314 -26.89 -8.13 7.15
C GLN A 314 -26.02 -8.15 5.88
N PRO A 315 -26.63 -8.06 4.67
CA PRO A 315 -25.86 -7.94 3.44
C PRO A 315 -25.16 -6.58 3.40
N VAL A 316 -23.88 -6.60 3.06
CA VAL A 316 -23.07 -5.38 2.93
C VAL A 316 -22.26 -5.40 1.65
N GLU A 317 -21.88 -4.22 1.18
CA GLU A 317 -21.00 -4.08 0.01
C GLU A 317 -19.61 -4.63 0.31
N VAL A 318 -19.00 -5.27 -0.69
CA VAL A 318 -17.63 -5.80 -0.62
C VAL A 318 -16.77 -5.14 -1.68
N GLU A 319 -15.60 -4.66 -1.28
CA GLU A 319 -14.52 -4.32 -2.22
C GLU A 319 -13.50 -5.46 -2.27
N THR A 320 -13.13 -5.87 -3.48
CA THR A 320 -12.13 -6.92 -3.71
C THR A 320 -11.31 -6.66 -4.98
N GLY A 321 -10.18 -7.36 -5.11
CA GLY A 321 -9.32 -7.29 -6.29
C GLY A 321 -9.41 -8.54 -7.15
N ILE A 322 -9.32 -8.34 -8.46
CA ILE A 322 -9.25 -9.42 -9.46
C ILE A 322 -8.06 -9.15 -10.37
N MET A 323 -7.30 -10.18 -10.66
CA MET A 323 -6.22 -10.13 -11.66
C MET A 323 -6.68 -10.89 -12.91
N PHE A 324 -6.88 -10.17 -14.01
CA PHE A 324 -7.09 -10.76 -15.32
C PHE A 324 -5.77 -10.93 -16.07
N GLY A 325 -5.77 -11.74 -17.12
CA GLY A 325 -4.57 -11.99 -17.94
C GLY A 325 -3.62 -12.98 -17.28
N ARG A 326 -2.32 -12.74 -17.39
CA ARG A 326 -1.32 -13.67 -16.90
C ARG A 326 -1.35 -13.75 -15.38
N SER A 327 -1.89 -14.83 -14.87
CA SER A 327 -1.77 -15.17 -13.47
C SER A 327 -0.27 -15.15 -13.10
N LEU A 328 0.14 -14.27 -12.20
CA LEU A 328 1.40 -14.46 -11.48
C LEU A 328 1.20 -15.70 -10.61
N ARG A 329 1.41 -16.89 -11.20
CA ARG A 329 1.55 -18.09 -10.37
C ARG A 329 2.69 -17.79 -9.40
N PRO A 330 2.46 -17.86 -8.08
CA PRO A 330 3.57 -17.93 -7.16
C PRO A 330 4.47 -19.05 -7.68
N LEU A 331 5.77 -18.81 -7.82
CA LEU A 331 6.72 -19.86 -8.06
C LEU A 331 6.58 -20.83 -6.88
N MET A 332 5.77 -21.87 -7.06
CA MET A 332 5.68 -22.96 -6.09
C MET A 332 7.11 -23.45 -5.88
N PRO A 333 7.60 -23.53 -4.65
CA PRO A 333 8.88 -24.17 -4.41
C PRO A 333 8.80 -25.56 -5.02
N SER A 334 9.70 -25.87 -5.96
CA SER A 334 9.81 -27.19 -6.55
C SER A 334 9.88 -28.18 -5.41
N GLN A 335 8.86 -29.04 -5.28
CA GLN A 335 8.90 -30.18 -4.37
C GLN A 335 10.15 -30.96 -4.76
N GLY A 336 11.12 -30.97 -3.84
CA GLY A 336 12.40 -31.62 -4.02
C GLY A 336 12.20 -33.04 -4.49
N ALA A 337 12.84 -33.37 -5.62
CA ALA A 337 13.00 -34.73 -6.05
C ALA A 337 13.56 -35.58 -4.89
N LYS A 338 12.85 -36.62 -4.49
CA LYS A 338 13.37 -37.64 -3.58
C LYS A 338 14.65 -38.21 -4.19
N PRO A 339 15.76 -38.24 -3.46
CA PRO A 339 16.91 -39.02 -3.90
C PRO A 339 16.54 -40.49 -3.89
N ARG A 340 16.87 -41.18 -4.98
CA ARG A 340 16.88 -42.65 -5.10
C ARG A 340 18.05 -43.23 -4.27
#